data_c761483a53bca117c3dca31303031db3
#
_entry.id   c761483a53bca117c3dca31303031db3
#
_cell.length_a   1.000
_cell.length_b   1.000
_cell.length_c   1.000
_cell.angle_alpha   90.00
_cell.angle_beta   90.00
_cell.angle_gamma   90.00
#
_symmetry.space_group_name_H-M   'P 1'
#
loop_
_entity.id
_entity.type
_entity.pdbx_description
1 polymer ?
#
loop_
_entity_poly.entity_id
_entity_poly.type
_entity_poly.pdbx_seq_one_letter_code
_entity_poly.pdbx_strand_id
1 'polypeptide(L)'
;YGADINLPGMLYGRVLRSPHAHAKIKNIDTTKALALPGVKSVITSKDLPTAEDVALDLGETTSNLKWLCDKVLATEKALFHGHAVAAVAATDPHIAEDALHLIEVEYEVLPAVLSVHDAMDPKTPNIHENMKTLDMIARFKAGDPSETQISNVASVLDFELGDLEKGFAEADITIEREFETGTYHQGYIESHNGTAQWNENGEVTIWLST
;
A
#
# COMPACT_ATOMS: atom_id res chain seq x y z
N TYR A 1 -6.50 -23.42 9.15
CA TYR A 1 -5.63 -22.24 9.07
C TYR A 1 -4.79 -22.31 7.78
N GLY A 2 -4.36 -21.17 7.26
CA GLY A 2 -3.55 -21.13 6.02
C GLY A 2 -2.23 -21.89 6.14
N ALA A 3 -1.64 -21.93 7.33
CA ALA A 3 -0.43 -22.71 7.61
C ALA A 3 -0.62 -24.24 7.53
N ASP A 4 -1.86 -24.73 7.55
CA ASP A 4 -2.19 -26.16 7.46
C ASP A 4 -2.25 -26.64 6.01
N ILE A 5 -2.26 -25.72 5.04
CA ILE A 5 -2.25 -26.07 3.62
C ILE A 5 -0.88 -26.61 3.23
N ASN A 6 -0.85 -27.85 2.78
CA ASN A 6 0.35 -28.52 2.32
C ASN A 6 0.05 -29.30 1.02
N LEU A 7 0.59 -28.80 -0.08
CA LEU A 7 0.38 -29.37 -1.41
C LEU A 7 1.68 -29.97 -1.95
N PRO A 8 1.63 -31.10 -2.69
CA PRO A 8 2.80 -31.66 -3.33
C PRO A 8 3.50 -30.65 -4.24
N GLY A 9 4.82 -30.43 -4.01
CA GLY A 9 5.61 -29.49 -4.79
C GLY A 9 5.36 -28.01 -4.47
N MET A 10 4.67 -27.71 -3.36
CA MET A 10 4.44 -26.33 -2.91
C MET A 10 5.75 -25.58 -2.72
N LEU A 11 5.76 -24.32 -3.14
CA LEU A 11 6.85 -23.38 -2.90
C LEU A 11 6.51 -22.46 -1.72
N TYR A 12 7.57 -21.99 -1.07
CA TYR A 12 7.47 -21.06 0.04
C TYR A 12 7.81 -19.65 -0.43
N GLY A 13 6.85 -18.73 -0.25
CA GLY A 13 6.98 -17.32 -0.59
C GLY A 13 7.56 -16.50 0.55
N ARG A 14 8.48 -15.58 0.24
CA ARG A 14 8.96 -14.53 1.14
C ARG A 14 9.01 -13.20 0.40
N VAL A 15 8.81 -12.11 1.13
CA VAL A 15 8.73 -10.76 0.56
C VAL A 15 9.85 -9.89 1.13
N LEU A 16 10.66 -9.32 0.25
CA LEU A 16 11.61 -8.28 0.61
C LEU A 16 10.87 -6.96 0.81
N ARG A 17 11.12 -6.32 1.95
CA ARG A 17 10.47 -5.07 2.32
C ARG A 17 11.47 -3.92 2.42
N SER A 18 11.03 -2.73 2.01
CA SER A 18 11.84 -1.52 2.11
C SER A 18 12.12 -1.16 3.58
N PRO A 19 13.38 -0.88 3.94
CA PRO A 19 13.74 -0.35 5.25
C PRO A 19 13.50 1.16 5.36
N HIS A 20 13.12 1.82 4.26
CA HIS A 20 12.92 3.27 4.20
C HIS A 20 11.44 3.61 4.15
N ALA A 21 11.07 4.68 4.85
CA ALA A 21 9.70 5.20 4.84
C ALA A 21 9.34 5.88 3.51
N HIS A 22 10.33 6.49 2.83
CA HIS A 22 10.16 7.07 1.49
C HIS A 22 11.50 7.04 0.76
N ALA A 23 11.55 6.36 -0.37
CA ALA A 23 12.77 6.25 -1.18
C ALA A 23 12.45 5.92 -2.64
N LYS A 24 13.23 6.47 -3.57
CA LYS A 24 13.24 5.99 -4.95
C LYS A 24 14.00 4.68 -5.04
N ILE A 25 13.50 3.76 -5.85
CA ILE A 25 14.17 2.49 -6.18
C ILE A 25 14.93 2.73 -7.48
N LYS A 26 16.26 2.79 -7.37
CA LYS A 26 17.14 3.01 -8.54
C LYS A 26 17.38 1.72 -9.30
N ASN A 27 17.63 0.65 -8.56
CA ASN A 27 17.89 -0.67 -9.12
C ASN A 27 17.52 -1.77 -8.13
N ILE A 28 17.14 -2.93 -8.65
CA ILE A 28 16.96 -4.17 -7.91
C ILE A 28 17.75 -5.25 -8.66
N ASP A 29 18.80 -5.77 -8.03
CA ASP A 29 19.57 -6.89 -8.56
C ASP A 29 19.18 -8.18 -7.85
N THR A 30 18.54 -9.08 -8.58
CA THR A 30 18.07 -10.39 -8.11
C THR A 30 19.00 -11.53 -8.50
N THR A 31 20.11 -11.27 -9.18
CA THR A 31 20.97 -12.27 -9.81
C THR A 31 21.49 -13.30 -8.81
N LYS A 32 21.99 -12.85 -7.66
CA LYS A 32 22.52 -13.74 -6.62
C LYS A 32 21.43 -14.58 -5.97
N ALA A 33 20.26 -14.00 -5.75
CA ALA A 33 19.10 -14.70 -5.18
C ALA A 33 18.58 -15.78 -6.13
N LEU A 34 18.48 -15.49 -7.42
CA LEU A 34 18.08 -16.47 -8.44
C LEU A 34 19.08 -17.63 -8.60
N ALA A 35 20.37 -17.38 -8.35
CA ALA A 35 21.41 -18.40 -8.42
C ALA A 35 21.44 -19.34 -7.22
N LEU A 36 20.75 -19.01 -6.11
CA LEU A 36 20.74 -19.84 -4.90
C LEU A 36 19.99 -21.15 -5.17
N PRO A 37 20.64 -22.33 -4.94
CA PRO A 37 19.98 -23.61 -5.12
C PRO A 37 18.70 -23.74 -4.29
N GLY A 38 17.60 -24.12 -4.93
CA GLY A 38 16.29 -24.23 -4.31
C GLY A 38 15.37 -23.03 -4.56
N VAL A 39 15.89 -21.88 -4.94
CA VAL A 39 15.08 -20.76 -5.43
C VAL A 39 14.51 -21.11 -6.80
N LYS A 40 13.21 -20.86 -6.99
CA LYS A 40 12.50 -21.15 -8.23
C LYS A 40 12.11 -19.89 -8.98
N SER A 41 11.86 -18.81 -8.26
CA SER A 41 11.54 -17.51 -8.85
C SER A 41 11.86 -16.37 -7.89
N VAL A 42 12.24 -15.25 -8.45
CA VAL A 42 12.29 -13.95 -7.78
C VAL A 42 11.55 -12.98 -8.68
N ILE A 43 10.56 -12.31 -8.13
CA ILE A 43 9.75 -11.34 -8.86
C ILE A 43 9.88 -9.93 -8.27
N THR A 44 9.76 -8.96 -9.14
CA THR A 44 9.70 -7.53 -8.84
C THR A 44 8.46 -6.94 -9.48
N SER A 45 8.23 -5.64 -9.33
CA SER A 45 7.13 -4.96 -10.03
C SER A 45 7.22 -5.06 -11.55
N LYS A 46 8.41 -5.30 -12.12
CA LYS A 46 8.62 -5.47 -13.57
C LYS A 46 7.98 -6.74 -14.13
N ASP A 47 7.74 -7.73 -13.26
CA ASP A 47 7.13 -9.01 -13.61
C ASP A 47 5.60 -8.98 -13.50
N LEU A 48 5.04 -7.88 -12.96
CA LEU A 48 3.61 -7.69 -12.82
C LEU A 48 3.04 -6.91 -14.02
N PRO A 49 1.75 -7.12 -14.35
CA PRO A 49 1.08 -6.30 -15.34
C PRO A 49 1.12 -4.82 -14.97
N THR A 50 1.41 -3.97 -15.94
CA THR A 50 1.28 -2.52 -15.77
C THR A 50 -0.19 -2.13 -15.81
N ALA A 51 -0.62 -1.35 -14.81
CA ALA A 51 -1.95 -0.76 -14.82
C ALA A 51 -1.88 0.70 -15.24
N GLU A 52 -2.90 1.14 -15.97
CA GLU A 52 -3.09 2.54 -16.31
C GLU A 52 -3.46 3.35 -15.06
N ASP A 53 -3.06 4.62 -15.04
CA ASP A 53 -3.42 5.58 -13.99
C ASP A 53 -4.88 6.04 -14.19
N VAL A 54 -5.80 5.13 -13.93
CA VAL A 54 -7.24 5.33 -14.10
C VAL A 54 -7.94 5.08 -12.78
N ALA A 55 -8.76 6.03 -12.38
CA ALA A 55 -9.65 5.87 -11.25
C ALA A 55 -10.88 5.04 -11.65
N LEU A 56 -11.12 3.96 -10.94
CA LEU A 56 -12.31 3.13 -11.07
C LEU A 56 -13.31 3.48 -9.98
N ASP A 57 -14.52 3.79 -10.37
CA ASP A 57 -15.64 3.89 -9.43
C ASP A 57 -16.17 2.48 -9.14
N LEU A 58 -16.00 2.07 -7.88
CA LEU A 58 -16.48 0.78 -7.39
C LEU A 58 -17.81 0.90 -6.60
N GLY A 59 -18.52 2.01 -6.79
CA GLY A 59 -19.76 2.32 -6.10
C GLY A 59 -19.53 3.08 -4.78
N GLU A 60 -19.25 2.38 -3.70
CA GLU A 60 -19.00 3.02 -2.40
C GLU A 60 -17.62 3.68 -2.29
N THR A 61 -16.69 3.29 -3.15
CA THR A 61 -15.29 3.79 -3.12
C THR A 61 -14.73 3.94 -4.53
N THR A 62 -13.81 4.87 -4.68
CA THR A 62 -13.00 5.02 -5.88
C THR A 62 -11.63 4.42 -5.64
N SER A 63 -11.15 3.60 -6.55
CA SER A 63 -9.83 3.00 -6.47
C SER A 63 -9.05 3.25 -7.75
N ASN A 64 -7.75 3.49 -7.62
CA ASN A 64 -6.85 3.66 -8.75
C ASN A 64 -6.05 2.36 -8.96
N LEU A 65 -6.16 1.76 -10.14
CA LEU A 65 -5.51 0.48 -10.45
C LEU A 65 -3.98 0.56 -10.35
N LYS A 66 -3.39 1.65 -10.81
CA LYS A 66 -1.94 1.84 -10.70
C LYS A 66 -1.51 1.85 -9.24
N TRP A 67 -2.22 2.56 -8.38
CA TRP A 67 -1.89 2.59 -6.94
C TRP A 67 -2.08 1.24 -6.26
N LEU A 68 -3.07 0.46 -6.69
CA LEU A 68 -3.24 -0.91 -6.18
C LEU A 68 -2.06 -1.80 -6.57
N CYS A 69 -1.62 -1.75 -7.83
CA CYS A 69 -0.44 -2.48 -8.30
C CYS A 69 0.83 -2.04 -7.57
N ASP A 70 1.04 -0.72 -7.44
CA ASP A 70 2.20 -0.16 -6.73
C ASP A 70 2.25 -0.59 -5.26
N LYS A 71 1.10 -0.85 -4.61
CA LYS A 71 1.03 -1.38 -3.25
C LYS A 71 1.38 -2.86 -3.14
N VAL A 72 1.19 -3.64 -4.20
CA VAL A 72 1.56 -5.07 -4.22
C VAL A 72 3.08 -5.22 -4.24
N LEU A 73 3.76 -4.58 -5.18
CA LEU A 73 5.21 -4.46 -5.24
C LEU A 73 5.58 -3.04 -5.71
N ALA A 74 6.42 -2.37 -4.94
CA ALA A 74 6.86 -1.01 -5.23
C ALA A 74 7.51 -0.91 -6.62
N THR A 75 7.03 0.01 -7.46
CA THR A 75 7.55 0.23 -8.82
C THR A 75 8.74 1.19 -8.81
N GLU A 76 8.48 2.47 -8.68
CA GLU A 76 9.50 3.53 -8.73
C GLU A 76 9.94 3.98 -7.33
N LYS A 77 9.02 3.91 -6.36
CA LYS A 77 9.25 4.41 -5.00
C LYS A 77 8.70 3.45 -3.94
N ALA A 78 9.46 3.27 -2.87
CA ALA A 78 8.93 2.80 -1.61
C ALA A 78 8.22 3.99 -0.92
N LEU A 79 6.94 3.85 -0.62
CA LEU A 79 6.05 4.91 -0.13
C LEU A 79 5.83 4.86 1.38
N PHE A 80 6.23 3.76 2.03
CA PHE A 80 6.15 3.57 3.48
C PHE A 80 7.17 2.52 3.92
N HIS A 81 7.55 2.57 5.19
CA HIS A 81 8.41 1.55 5.81
C HIS A 81 7.74 0.17 5.75
N GLY A 82 8.45 -0.82 5.22
CA GLY A 82 7.89 -2.15 5.01
C GLY A 82 7.16 -2.35 3.68
N HIS A 83 7.17 -1.38 2.77
CA HIS A 83 6.63 -1.54 1.43
C HIS A 83 7.31 -2.72 0.72
N ALA A 84 6.53 -3.63 0.16
CA ALA A 84 7.06 -4.79 -0.57
C ALA A 84 7.79 -4.33 -1.84
N VAL A 85 8.99 -4.87 -2.08
CA VAL A 85 9.87 -4.47 -3.20
C VAL A 85 10.13 -5.63 -4.15
N ALA A 86 10.29 -6.83 -3.61
CA ALA A 86 10.49 -8.06 -4.36
C ALA A 86 9.89 -9.24 -3.60
N ALA A 87 9.64 -10.34 -4.28
CA ALA A 87 9.21 -11.59 -3.66
C ALA A 87 10.01 -12.77 -4.21
N VAL A 88 10.30 -13.73 -3.33
CA VAL A 88 11.02 -14.97 -3.66
C VAL A 88 10.09 -16.15 -3.48
N ALA A 89 10.17 -17.14 -4.35
CA ALA A 89 9.59 -18.46 -4.19
C ALA A 89 10.69 -19.53 -4.22
N ALA A 90 10.77 -20.36 -3.17
CA ALA A 90 11.76 -21.40 -3.03
C ALA A 90 11.16 -22.71 -2.54
N THR A 91 11.92 -23.81 -2.66
CA THR A 91 11.48 -25.15 -2.24
C THR A 91 11.48 -25.36 -0.73
N ASP A 92 12.06 -24.43 0.02
CA ASP A 92 12.16 -24.46 1.47
C ASP A 92 12.02 -23.03 2.04
N PRO A 93 11.36 -22.84 3.21
CA PRO A 93 11.16 -21.52 3.78
C PRO A 93 12.45 -20.82 4.21
N HIS A 94 13.50 -21.58 4.62
CA HIS A 94 14.79 -21.00 4.99
C HIS A 94 15.57 -20.56 3.75
N ILE A 95 15.51 -21.34 2.66
CA ILE A 95 16.09 -20.93 1.38
C ILE A 95 15.43 -19.64 0.87
N ALA A 96 14.11 -19.53 1.01
CA ALA A 96 13.39 -18.32 0.63
C ALA A 96 13.83 -17.10 1.47
N GLU A 97 14.07 -17.29 2.77
CA GLU A 97 14.56 -16.24 3.68
C GLU A 97 16.01 -15.84 3.33
N ASP A 98 16.91 -16.81 3.16
CA ASP A 98 18.30 -16.56 2.77
C ASP A 98 18.40 -15.82 1.43
N ALA A 99 17.54 -16.17 0.48
CA ALA A 99 17.47 -15.51 -0.82
C ALA A 99 17.11 -14.02 -0.73
N LEU A 100 16.29 -13.60 0.25
CA LEU A 100 15.98 -12.18 0.46
C LEU A 100 17.25 -11.36 0.74
N HIS A 101 18.19 -11.92 1.51
CA HIS A 101 19.46 -11.26 1.85
C HIS A 101 20.42 -11.13 0.67
N LEU A 102 20.16 -11.86 -0.42
CA LEU A 102 20.95 -11.82 -1.66
C LEU A 102 20.41 -10.87 -2.70
N ILE A 103 19.22 -10.28 -2.47
CA ILE A 103 18.66 -9.25 -3.33
C ILE A 103 19.27 -7.91 -2.94
N GLU A 104 19.93 -7.27 -3.88
CA GLU A 104 20.53 -5.95 -3.69
C GLU A 104 19.61 -4.87 -4.23
N VAL A 105 19.21 -3.92 -3.39
CA VAL A 105 18.37 -2.79 -3.78
C VAL A 105 19.10 -1.49 -3.56
N GLU A 106 19.22 -0.70 -4.62
CA GLU A 106 19.77 0.64 -4.56
C GLU A 106 18.65 1.66 -4.34
N TYR A 107 18.70 2.35 -3.21
CA TYR A 107 17.73 3.37 -2.83
C TYR A 107 18.33 4.78 -2.87
N GLU A 108 17.52 5.73 -3.31
CA GLU A 108 17.71 7.15 -3.04
C GLU A 108 16.67 7.57 -1.99
N VAL A 109 17.13 7.79 -0.76
CA VAL A 109 16.24 8.15 0.34
C VAL A 109 15.65 9.54 0.13
N LEU A 110 14.35 9.66 0.29
CA LEU A 110 13.57 10.89 0.14
C LEU A 110 13.04 11.38 1.49
N PRO A 111 12.69 12.66 1.62
CA PRO A 111 11.98 13.15 2.80
C PRO A 111 10.71 12.33 3.04
N ALA A 112 10.55 11.84 4.27
CA ALA A 112 9.39 11.08 4.68
C ALA A 112 8.35 11.99 5.35
N VAL A 113 7.07 11.66 5.19
CA VAL A 113 5.94 12.32 5.86
C VAL A 113 5.39 11.33 6.87
N LEU A 114 5.59 11.60 8.16
CA LEU A 114 5.35 10.65 9.23
C LEU A 114 4.21 11.02 10.17
N SER A 115 3.71 12.25 10.07
CA SER A 115 2.59 12.72 10.88
C SER A 115 1.44 13.25 10.01
N VAL A 116 0.24 13.23 10.59
CA VAL A 116 -0.95 13.82 9.95
C VAL A 116 -0.77 15.33 9.75
N HIS A 117 -0.18 16.00 10.72
CA HIS A 117 0.09 17.45 10.65
C HIS A 117 1.05 17.79 9.50
N ASP A 118 2.15 17.00 9.36
CA ASP A 118 3.07 17.19 8.24
C ASP A 118 2.36 16.91 6.89
N ALA A 119 1.51 15.88 6.82
CA ALA A 119 0.78 15.56 5.60
C ALA A 119 -0.19 16.66 5.17
N MET A 120 -0.76 17.40 6.11
CA MET A 120 -1.67 18.51 5.87
C MET A 120 -0.95 19.84 5.58
N ASP A 121 0.34 19.97 5.92
CA ASP A 121 1.12 21.18 5.60
C ASP A 121 1.36 21.26 4.08
N PRO A 122 0.89 22.31 3.39
CA PRO A 122 1.09 22.47 1.94
C PRO A 122 2.56 22.66 1.53
N LYS A 123 3.47 22.88 2.49
CA LYS A 123 4.91 22.95 2.23
C LYS A 123 5.59 21.60 2.22
N THR A 124 4.91 20.57 2.73
CA THR A 124 5.44 19.22 2.76
C THR A 124 5.44 18.61 1.36
N PRO A 125 6.54 17.98 0.91
CA PRO A 125 6.58 17.33 -0.39
C PRO A 125 5.50 16.25 -0.54
N ASN A 126 4.88 16.17 -1.71
CA ASN A 126 3.90 15.14 -1.99
C ASN A 126 4.57 13.75 -2.09
N ILE A 127 4.01 12.77 -1.39
CA ILE A 127 4.45 11.36 -1.46
C ILE A 127 4.04 10.79 -2.82
N HIS A 128 2.79 11.03 -3.23
CA HIS A 128 2.24 10.67 -4.54
C HIS A 128 2.22 11.88 -5.46
N GLU A 129 2.83 11.75 -6.64
CA GLU A 129 2.98 12.88 -7.58
C GLU A 129 1.66 13.31 -8.22
N ASN A 130 0.70 12.38 -8.33
CA ASN A 130 -0.56 12.60 -9.06
C ASN A 130 -1.80 12.39 -8.17
N MET A 131 -1.63 12.22 -6.84
CA MET A 131 -2.78 12.07 -5.97
C MET A 131 -3.49 13.40 -5.79
N LYS A 132 -4.74 13.45 -6.20
CA LYS A 132 -5.61 14.61 -6.02
C LYS A 132 -6.54 14.39 -4.84
N THR A 133 -6.75 15.41 -4.04
CA THR A 133 -7.70 15.38 -2.94
C THR A 133 -9.12 15.25 -3.47
N LEU A 134 -9.87 14.26 -3.00
CA LEU A 134 -11.27 14.07 -3.37
C LEU A 134 -12.18 14.87 -2.43
N ASP A 135 -13.07 15.67 -2.99
CA ASP A 135 -14.20 16.23 -2.25
C ASP A 135 -15.36 15.23 -2.28
N MET A 136 -15.59 14.57 -1.14
CA MET A 136 -16.60 13.52 -1.02
C MET A 136 -18.02 14.05 -1.17
N ILE A 137 -18.30 15.29 -0.77
CA ILE A 137 -19.64 15.91 -0.90
C ILE A 137 -19.91 16.32 -2.35
N ALA A 138 -18.94 16.89 -3.04
CA ALA A 138 -19.07 17.23 -4.46
C ALA A 138 -19.36 15.98 -5.30
N ARG A 139 -18.71 14.86 -5.00
CA ARG A 139 -18.97 13.57 -5.64
C ARG A 139 -20.43 13.14 -5.51
N PHE A 140 -21.02 13.23 -4.32
CA PHE A 140 -22.42 12.83 -4.10
C PHE A 140 -23.44 13.81 -4.74
N LYS A 141 -23.09 15.09 -4.84
CA LYS A 141 -23.98 16.12 -5.39
C LYS A 141 -23.95 16.23 -6.90
N ALA A 142 -22.78 16.05 -7.51
CA ALA A 142 -22.55 16.36 -8.93
C ALA A 142 -22.28 15.13 -9.81
N GLY A 143 -22.08 13.96 -9.24
CA GLY A 143 -21.70 12.75 -9.98
C GLY A 143 -20.29 12.78 -10.57
N ASP A 144 -19.55 13.87 -10.36
CA ASP A 144 -18.17 14.03 -10.79
C ASP A 144 -17.36 14.58 -9.60
N PRO A 145 -16.36 13.84 -9.10
CA PRO A 145 -15.51 14.32 -8.03
C PRO A 145 -14.79 15.57 -8.53
N SER A 146 -15.04 16.72 -7.90
CA SER A 146 -14.22 17.90 -8.13
C SER A 146 -12.81 17.57 -7.64
N GLU A 147 -11.93 17.23 -8.60
CA GLU A 147 -10.53 17.02 -8.30
C GLU A 147 -9.93 18.37 -7.90
N THR A 148 -9.57 18.47 -6.63
CA THR A 148 -8.88 19.64 -6.11
C THR A 148 -7.38 19.57 -6.44
N GLN A 149 -6.55 20.22 -5.69
CA GLN A 149 -5.10 20.23 -5.92
C GLN A 149 -4.43 18.89 -5.56
N ILE A 150 -3.27 18.63 -6.15
CA ILE A 150 -2.40 17.51 -5.74
C ILE A 150 -1.91 17.79 -4.32
N SER A 151 -2.10 16.82 -3.41
CA SER A 151 -1.66 16.94 -2.02
C SER A 151 -1.49 15.58 -1.36
N ASN A 152 -0.99 15.55 -0.11
CA ASN A 152 -0.94 14.35 0.72
C ASN A 152 -2.27 14.03 1.41
N VAL A 153 -3.31 14.85 1.21
CA VAL A 153 -4.67 14.63 1.73
C VAL A 153 -5.45 13.84 0.70
N ALA A 154 -5.86 12.62 1.04
CA ALA A 154 -6.55 11.74 0.10
C ALA A 154 -7.98 12.19 -0.19
N SER A 155 -8.72 12.61 0.86
CA SER A 155 -10.10 13.07 0.71
C SER A 155 -10.47 14.06 1.80
N VAL A 156 -11.44 14.90 1.49
CA VAL A 156 -12.07 15.84 2.42
C VAL A 156 -13.58 15.57 2.41
N LEU A 157 -14.16 15.55 3.61
CA LEU A 157 -15.60 15.45 3.81
C LEU A 157 -16.04 16.62 4.67
N ASP A 158 -16.61 17.65 4.05
CA ASP A 158 -17.19 18.77 4.75
C ASP A 158 -18.70 18.55 4.89
N PHE A 159 -19.14 18.50 6.13
CA PHE A 159 -20.55 18.34 6.44
C PHE A 159 -21.02 19.46 7.34
N GLU A 160 -21.95 20.27 6.85
CA GLU A 160 -22.52 21.40 7.57
C GLU A 160 -24.02 21.20 7.78
N LEU A 161 -24.48 21.39 9.00
CA LEU A 161 -25.90 21.38 9.36
C LEU A 161 -26.20 22.56 10.27
N GLY A 162 -27.08 23.47 9.81
CA GLY A 162 -27.45 24.67 10.55
C GLY A 162 -26.53 25.87 10.28
N ASP A 163 -26.37 26.72 11.25
CA ASP A 163 -25.56 27.95 11.19
C ASP A 163 -24.53 27.91 12.33
N LEU A 164 -23.27 27.57 11.97
CA LEU A 164 -22.18 27.43 12.92
C LEU A 164 -21.80 28.77 13.57
N GLU A 165 -21.73 29.83 12.79
CA GLU A 165 -21.35 31.15 13.32
C GLU A 165 -22.33 31.62 14.36
N LYS A 166 -23.63 31.51 14.05
CA LYS A 166 -24.70 31.82 14.99
C LYS A 166 -24.66 30.93 16.22
N GLY A 167 -24.42 29.63 16.04
CA GLY A 167 -24.29 28.67 17.14
C GLY A 167 -23.18 29.04 18.11
N PHE A 168 -22.00 29.38 17.63
CA PHE A 168 -20.89 29.85 18.47
C PHE A 168 -21.16 31.22 19.12
N ALA A 169 -21.78 32.14 18.41
CA ALA A 169 -22.12 33.45 18.95
C ALA A 169 -23.18 33.43 20.07
N GLU A 170 -24.09 32.45 20.03
CA GLU A 170 -25.15 32.25 21.04
C GLU A 170 -24.74 31.28 22.17
N ALA A 171 -23.59 30.63 22.09
CA ALA A 171 -23.12 29.68 23.08
C ALA A 171 -22.67 30.37 24.38
N ASP A 172 -23.18 29.91 25.55
CA ASP A 172 -22.70 30.37 26.85
C ASP A 172 -21.27 29.97 27.14
N ILE A 173 -20.83 28.82 26.62
CA ILE A 173 -19.46 28.26 26.78
C ILE A 173 -19.02 27.62 25.49
N THR A 174 -17.81 27.96 25.04
CA THR A 174 -17.13 27.30 23.93
C THR A 174 -15.94 26.50 24.46
N ILE A 175 -15.83 25.24 24.08
CA ILE A 175 -14.71 24.36 24.45
C ILE A 175 -14.04 23.89 23.17
N GLU A 176 -12.71 24.12 23.07
CA GLU A 176 -11.86 23.61 22.02
C GLU A 176 -10.90 22.57 22.63
N ARG A 177 -10.79 21.43 21.99
CA ARG A 177 -9.90 20.33 22.39
C ARG A 177 -9.37 19.60 21.17
N GLU A 178 -8.11 19.22 21.24
CA GLU A 178 -7.48 18.31 20.29
C GLU A 178 -7.34 16.94 20.92
N PHE A 179 -7.66 15.89 20.15
CA PHE A 179 -7.58 14.50 20.58
C PHE A 179 -6.74 13.72 19.58
N GLU A 180 -5.77 12.95 20.07
CA GLU A 180 -4.93 12.10 19.27
C GLU A 180 -5.03 10.66 19.76
N THR A 181 -5.09 9.71 18.81
CA THR A 181 -5.00 8.28 19.09
C THR A 181 -3.72 7.72 18.50
N GLY A 182 -3.04 6.85 19.24
CA GLY A 182 -1.87 6.13 18.72
C GLY A 182 -2.26 5.18 17.59
N THR A 183 -1.28 4.89 16.73
CA THR A 183 -1.42 3.84 15.71
C THR A 183 -1.12 2.49 16.33
N TYR A 184 -2.04 1.54 16.21
CA TYR A 184 -1.91 0.19 16.75
C TYR A 184 -2.16 -0.84 15.65
N HIS A 185 -1.37 -1.92 15.69
CA HIS A 185 -1.64 -3.09 14.89
C HIS A 185 -2.69 -3.96 15.58
N GLN A 186 -3.64 -4.51 14.83
CA GLN A 186 -4.78 -5.31 15.38
C GLN A 186 -4.32 -6.58 16.11
N GLY A 187 -3.13 -7.10 15.76
CA GLY A 187 -2.57 -8.27 16.44
C GLY A 187 -3.35 -9.55 16.19
N TYR A 188 -3.65 -9.84 14.92
CA TYR A 188 -4.36 -11.05 14.52
C TYR A 188 -3.69 -12.32 15.07
N ILE A 189 -4.49 -13.25 15.59
CA ILE A 189 -4.01 -14.58 16.02
C ILE A 189 -3.51 -15.37 14.83
N GLU A 190 -4.23 -15.32 13.69
CA GLU A 190 -3.78 -15.86 12.42
C GLU A 190 -3.21 -14.73 11.55
N SER A 191 -1.92 -14.78 11.26
CA SER A 191 -1.27 -13.85 10.35
C SER A 191 -1.78 -14.02 8.93
N HIS A 192 -1.91 -12.91 8.20
CA HIS A 192 -2.27 -12.95 6.78
C HIS A 192 -1.33 -13.86 6.01
N ASN A 193 -1.90 -14.82 5.33
CA ASN A 193 -1.18 -15.76 4.47
C ASN A 193 -2.05 -16.15 3.27
N GLY A 194 -1.43 -16.73 2.27
CA GLY A 194 -2.15 -17.24 1.10
C GLY A 194 -1.36 -18.34 0.41
N THR A 195 -2.09 -19.35 -0.04
CA THR A 195 -1.59 -20.40 -0.93
C THR A 195 -2.38 -20.35 -2.22
N ALA A 196 -1.70 -20.33 -3.36
CA ALA A 196 -2.30 -20.32 -4.67
C ALA A 196 -1.84 -21.57 -5.46
N GLN A 197 -2.77 -22.23 -6.11
CA GLN A 197 -2.50 -23.35 -7.00
C GLN A 197 -3.11 -23.06 -8.37
N TRP A 198 -2.27 -23.17 -9.40
CA TRP A 198 -2.66 -23.07 -10.79
C TRP A 198 -2.72 -24.49 -11.39
N ASN A 199 -3.82 -24.84 -12.04
CA ASN A 199 -3.96 -26.14 -12.73
C ASN A 199 -3.68 -26.03 -14.24
N GLU A 200 -3.62 -27.16 -14.91
CA GLU A 200 -3.34 -27.25 -16.35
C GLU A 200 -4.44 -26.62 -17.22
N ASN A 201 -5.65 -26.46 -16.70
CA ASN A 201 -6.77 -25.84 -17.40
C ASN A 201 -6.77 -24.31 -17.31
N GLY A 202 -5.80 -23.72 -16.58
CA GLY A 202 -5.74 -22.28 -16.36
C GLY A 202 -6.60 -21.76 -15.21
N GLU A 203 -7.12 -22.66 -14.35
CA GLU A 203 -7.89 -22.29 -13.16
C GLU A 203 -6.96 -22.06 -11.97
N VAL A 204 -7.29 -21.06 -11.17
CA VAL A 204 -6.56 -20.73 -9.93
C VAL A 204 -7.42 -21.03 -8.73
N THR A 205 -6.92 -21.85 -7.83
CA THR A 205 -7.49 -22.04 -6.49
C THR A 205 -6.64 -21.29 -5.47
N ILE A 206 -7.25 -20.47 -4.64
CA ILE A 206 -6.56 -19.66 -3.62
C ILE A 206 -7.16 -19.95 -2.26
N TRP A 207 -6.32 -20.29 -1.28
CA TRP A 207 -6.64 -20.38 0.12
C TRP A 207 -6.04 -19.17 0.83
N LEU A 208 -6.88 -18.37 1.46
CA LEU A 208 -6.48 -17.12 2.11
C LEU A 208 -6.91 -17.11 3.58
N SER A 209 -6.08 -16.45 4.38
CA SER A 209 -6.40 -15.97 5.71
C SER A 209 -6.36 -14.43 5.67
N THR A 210 -7.53 -13.80 5.61
CA THR A 210 -7.69 -12.34 5.53
C THR A 210 -9.02 -11.88 6.13
#